data_8165d0f4f23c90cbd9f2ad70fbbc67cb
#
_entry.id   8165d0f4f23c90cbd9f2ad70fbbc67cb
#
_cell.length_a   1.000
_cell.length_b   1.000
_cell.length_c   1.000
_cell.angle_alpha   90.00
_cell.angle_beta   90.00
_cell.angle_gamma   90.00
#
_symmetry.space_group_name_H-M   'P 1'
#
loop_
_entity.id
_entity.type
_entity.pdbx_description
1 polymer ?
#
loop_
_entity_poly.entity_id
_entity_poly.type
_entity_poly.pdbx_seq_one_letter_code
_entity_poly.pdbx_strand_id
1 'polypeptide(L)'
;NPQTSTVIIEPLRGSELYDLPIFLAYLSIIPGMAVFLLRMETDFVEKYSQFYDAINNGSSLKTIFQIYDEMILAIRRGFIEIFKIQGLTIIILLAIGDKLLEWVGISPFYRVLLNIDLVAVGVQVLLLAVLNLLFYFDYRKEALYLCLLFMVSNIAFTMLSQYLGPAFYGYG
;
A
#
# COMPACT_ATOMS: atom_id res chain seq x y z
N ASN A 1 17.22 -17.06 -4.42
CA ASN A 1 18.61 -17.09 -4.94
C ASN A 1 19.47 -17.94 -3.99
N PRO A 2 20.08 -19.06 -4.45
CA PRO A 2 20.87 -19.95 -3.60
C PRO A 2 22.07 -19.27 -2.93
N GLN A 3 22.53 -18.13 -3.47
CA GLN A 3 23.70 -17.40 -2.96
C GLN A 3 23.36 -16.46 -1.78
N THR A 4 22.08 -16.13 -1.57
CA THR A 4 21.65 -15.18 -0.54
C THR A 4 20.65 -15.78 0.44
N SER A 5 20.29 -17.06 0.30
CA SER A 5 19.33 -17.74 1.16
C SER A 5 19.98 -18.79 2.01
N THR A 6 19.67 -18.82 3.30
CA THR A 6 20.01 -19.89 4.24
C THR A 6 18.84 -20.86 4.38
N VAL A 7 19.13 -22.15 4.54
CA VAL A 7 18.12 -23.16 4.82
C VAL A 7 17.76 -23.07 6.29
N ILE A 8 16.51 -22.69 6.60
CA ILE A 8 16.01 -22.64 7.99
C ILE A 8 15.50 -24.01 8.40
N ILE A 9 14.65 -24.61 7.58
CA ILE A 9 14.14 -26.00 7.72
C ILE A 9 13.82 -26.45 6.29
N GLU A 10 14.24 -27.65 5.86
CA GLU A 10 13.85 -28.15 4.55
C GLU A 10 12.32 -28.32 4.46
N PRO A 11 11.60 -27.73 3.46
CA PRO A 11 12.07 -27.02 2.26
C PRO A 11 12.18 -25.49 2.39
N LEU A 12 12.06 -24.91 3.59
CA LEU A 12 11.99 -23.47 3.83
C LEU A 12 13.39 -22.83 3.79
N ARG A 13 13.54 -21.85 2.90
CA ARG A 13 14.73 -21.01 2.81
C ARG A 13 14.35 -19.57 3.18
N GLY A 14 15.09 -18.96 4.09
CA GLY A 14 14.99 -17.56 4.44
C GLY A 14 16.20 -16.78 3.93
N SER A 15 16.03 -15.49 3.75
CA SER A 15 17.13 -14.58 3.42
C SER A 15 17.12 -13.43 4.39
N GLU A 16 17.97 -13.47 5.40
CA GLU A 16 18.14 -12.38 6.36
C GLU A 16 18.39 -11.03 5.66
N LEU A 17 18.97 -11.09 4.46
CA LEU A 17 19.25 -9.93 3.62
C LEU A 17 18.00 -9.17 3.22
N TYR A 18 16.91 -9.87 2.90
CA TYR A 18 15.65 -9.28 2.42
C TYR A 18 14.54 -9.29 3.46
N ASP A 19 14.48 -10.33 4.28
CA ASP A 19 13.34 -10.57 5.16
C ASP A 19 13.21 -9.49 6.24
N LEU A 20 14.32 -9.04 6.84
CA LEU A 20 14.31 -8.05 7.91
C LEU A 20 13.98 -6.61 7.42
N PRO A 21 14.62 -6.07 6.36
CA PRO A 21 14.26 -4.77 5.81
C PRO A 21 12.82 -4.72 5.31
N ILE A 22 12.35 -5.76 4.62
CA ILE A 22 10.97 -5.87 4.17
C ILE A 22 10.00 -5.86 5.37
N PHE A 23 10.28 -6.62 6.41
CA PHE A 23 9.46 -6.64 7.62
C PHE A 23 9.32 -5.24 8.26
N LEU A 24 10.45 -4.51 8.39
CA LEU A 24 10.44 -3.14 8.91
C LEU A 24 9.65 -2.19 8.00
N ALA A 25 9.80 -2.33 6.69
CA ALA A 25 9.04 -1.55 5.72
C ALA A 25 7.53 -1.82 5.84
N TYR A 26 7.12 -3.07 5.97
CA TYR A 26 5.71 -3.43 6.18
C TYR A 26 5.13 -2.90 7.49
N LEU A 27 5.89 -2.77 8.56
CA LEU A 27 5.43 -2.10 9.78
C LEU A 27 5.05 -0.64 9.55
N SER A 28 5.64 0.02 8.55
CA SER A 28 5.29 1.39 8.17
C SER A 28 3.88 1.55 7.58
N ILE A 29 3.22 0.45 7.24
CA ILE A 29 1.81 0.45 6.76
C ILE A 29 0.84 0.89 7.86
N ILE A 30 1.15 0.60 9.12
CA ILE A 30 0.22 0.74 10.25
C ILE A 30 -0.44 2.12 10.31
N PRO A 31 0.29 3.25 10.27
CA PRO A 31 -0.35 4.57 10.32
C PRO A 31 -1.27 4.84 9.13
N GLY A 32 -0.86 4.47 7.91
CA GLY A 32 -1.66 4.64 6.70
C GLY A 32 -2.93 3.79 6.72
N MET A 33 -2.83 2.54 7.17
CA MET A 33 -3.99 1.64 7.31
C MET A 33 -4.94 2.09 8.41
N ALA A 34 -4.44 2.64 9.51
CA ALA A 34 -5.30 3.20 10.56
C ALA A 34 -6.14 4.37 10.02
N VAL A 35 -5.53 5.28 9.26
CA VAL A 35 -6.27 6.38 8.59
C VAL A 35 -7.25 5.85 7.56
N PHE A 36 -6.84 4.84 6.76
CA PHE A 36 -7.73 4.18 5.81
C PHE A 36 -9.00 3.66 6.51
N LEU A 37 -8.85 2.87 7.57
CA LEU A 37 -9.98 2.31 8.32
C LEU A 37 -10.88 3.42 8.89
N LEU A 38 -10.30 4.43 9.53
CA LEU A 38 -11.06 5.52 10.13
C LEU A 38 -11.82 6.36 9.10
N ARG A 39 -11.25 6.63 7.93
CA ARG A 39 -11.85 7.53 6.93
C ARG A 39 -12.72 6.80 5.91
N MET A 40 -12.28 5.65 5.44
CA MET A 40 -13.03 4.88 4.44
C MET A 40 -14.16 4.08 5.08
N GLU A 41 -13.91 3.42 6.22
CA GLU A 41 -14.92 2.60 6.90
C GLU A 41 -15.98 3.44 7.64
N THR A 42 -15.66 4.68 8.05
CA THR A 42 -16.64 5.54 8.71
C THR A 42 -17.24 6.57 7.75
N ASP A 43 -16.43 7.53 7.29
CA ASP A 43 -16.94 8.68 6.54
C ASP A 43 -17.53 8.30 5.17
N PHE A 44 -16.80 7.43 4.43
CA PHE A 44 -17.26 7.00 3.10
C PHE A 44 -18.45 6.05 3.16
N VAL A 45 -18.38 5.00 4.00
CA VAL A 45 -19.46 4.00 4.08
C VAL A 45 -20.77 4.62 4.57
N GLU A 46 -20.72 5.59 5.48
CA GLU A 46 -21.89 6.34 5.88
C GLU A 46 -22.55 7.08 4.70
N LYS A 47 -21.74 7.82 3.89
CA LYS A 47 -22.24 8.53 2.72
C LYS A 47 -22.73 7.60 1.62
N TYR A 48 -22.05 6.47 1.44
CA TYR A 48 -22.45 5.41 0.53
C TYR A 48 -23.84 4.85 0.90
N SER A 49 -24.06 4.53 2.18
CA SER A 49 -25.36 4.06 2.65
C SER A 49 -26.45 5.11 2.48
N GLN A 50 -26.18 6.38 2.85
CA GLN A 50 -27.11 7.50 2.66
C GLN A 50 -27.49 7.68 1.19
N PHE A 51 -26.57 7.49 0.25
CA PHE A 51 -26.82 7.58 -1.18
C PHE A 51 -27.82 6.51 -1.65
N TYR A 52 -27.61 5.26 -1.29
CA TYR A 52 -28.51 4.17 -1.66
C TYR A 52 -29.86 4.26 -0.96
N ASP A 53 -29.90 4.69 0.29
CA ASP A 53 -31.14 4.93 1.02
C ASP A 53 -31.97 6.06 0.36
N ALA A 54 -31.32 7.14 -0.09
CA ALA A 54 -31.99 8.22 -0.80
C ALA A 54 -32.61 7.76 -2.13
N ILE A 55 -31.94 6.86 -2.86
CA ILE A 55 -32.47 6.27 -4.10
C ILE A 55 -33.67 5.36 -3.78
N ASN A 56 -33.53 4.46 -2.81
CA ASN A 56 -34.56 3.49 -2.47
C ASN A 56 -35.83 4.16 -1.90
N ASN A 57 -35.69 5.25 -1.16
CA ASN A 57 -36.78 5.99 -0.58
C ASN A 57 -37.42 7.03 -1.55
N GLY A 58 -36.98 7.10 -2.81
CA GLY A 58 -37.53 7.99 -3.82
C GLY A 58 -37.29 9.47 -3.53
N SER A 59 -36.16 9.82 -2.93
CA SER A 59 -35.78 11.21 -2.65
C SER A 59 -35.67 12.04 -3.93
N SER A 60 -35.74 13.38 -3.79
CA SER A 60 -35.61 14.26 -4.96
C SER A 60 -34.26 14.10 -5.65
N LEU A 61 -34.20 14.24 -6.98
CA LEU A 61 -32.96 14.18 -7.75
C LEU A 61 -31.89 15.14 -7.20
N LYS A 62 -32.30 16.34 -6.76
CA LYS A 62 -31.41 17.33 -6.17
C LYS A 62 -30.73 16.78 -4.91
N THR A 63 -31.48 16.10 -4.04
CA THR A 63 -30.96 15.50 -2.81
C THR A 63 -30.00 14.36 -3.13
N ILE A 64 -30.32 13.51 -4.11
CA ILE A 64 -29.46 12.40 -4.53
C ILE A 64 -28.13 12.92 -5.06
N PHE A 65 -28.14 13.95 -5.93
CA PHE A 65 -26.90 14.55 -6.43
C PHE A 65 -26.07 15.20 -5.33
N GLN A 66 -26.71 15.85 -4.36
CA GLN A 66 -25.99 16.44 -3.23
C GLN A 66 -25.27 15.36 -2.39
N ILE A 67 -25.94 14.25 -2.08
CA ILE A 67 -25.33 13.15 -1.32
C ILE A 67 -24.22 12.49 -2.14
N TYR A 68 -24.38 12.36 -3.46
CA TYR A 68 -23.33 11.87 -4.35
C TYR A 68 -22.09 12.76 -4.30
N ASP A 69 -22.23 14.08 -4.39
CA ASP A 69 -21.11 15.01 -4.30
C ASP A 69 -20.41 14.92 -2.93
N GLU A 70 -21.18 14.80 -1.85
CA GLU A 70 -20.62 14.59 -0.50
C GLU A 70 -19.83 13.28 -0.39
N MET A 71 -20.32 12.19 -0.99
CA MET A 71 -19.64 10.90 -1.06
C MET A 71 -18.31 11.00 -1.83
N ILE A 72 -18.30 11.66 -2.99
CA ILE A 72 -17.07 11.89 -3.76
C ILE A 72 -16.08 12.76 -2.98
N LEU A 73 -16.55 13.76 -2.25
CA LEU A 73 -15.69 14.57 -1.38
C LEU A 73 -15.11 13.75 -0.23
N ALA A 74 -15.88 12.85 0.38
CA ALA A 74 -15.38 11.95 1.43
C ALA A 74 -14.26 11.04 0.90
N ILE A 75 -14.45 10.42 -0.28
CA ILE A 75 -13.41 9.62 -0.95
C ILE A 75 -12.14 10.44 -1.15
N ARG A 76 -12.26 11.63 -1.77
CA ARG A 76 -11.12 12.49 -2.07
C ARG A 76 -10.36 12.89 -0.81
N ARG A 77 -11.06 13.27 0.25
CA ARG A 77 -10.46 13.61 1.54
C ARG A 77 -9.74 12.41 2.15
N GLY A 78 -10.38 11.24 2.15
CA GLY A 78 -9.78 9.99 2.65
C GLY A 78 -8.45 9.67 1.95
N PHE A 79 -8.41 9.72 0.62
CA PHE A 79 -7.17 9.48 -0.14
C PHE A 79 -6.08 10.51 0.16
N ILE A 80 -6.42 11.79 0.25
CA ILE A 80 -5.46 12.85 0.60
C ILE A 80 -4.88 12.62 2.00
N GLU A 81 -5.69 12.23 2.97
CA GLU A 81 -5.23 11.96 4.33
C GLU A 81 -4.33 10.72 4.41
N ILE A 82 -4.72 9.63 3.73
CA ILE A 82 -3.88 8.42 3.63
C ILE A 82 -2.52 8.80 3.02
N PHE A 83 -2.52 9.54 1.90
CA PHE A 83 -1.30 9.96 1.24
C PHE A 83 -0.41 10.82 2.13
N LYS A 84 -1.00 11.78 2.87
CA LYS A 84 -0.26 12.64 3.79
C LYS A 84 0.37 11.86 4.94
N ILE A 85 -0.40 11.01 5.61
CA ILE A 85 0.07 10.26 6.77
C ILE A 85 1.10 9.21 6.36
N GLN A 86 0.82 8.45 5.31
CA GLN A 86 1.77 7.45 4.79
C GLN A 86 3.03 8.11 4.26
N GLY A 87 2.91 9.21 3.51
CA GLY A 87 4.05 9.97 3.02
C GLY A 87 4.91 10.54 4.14
N LEU A 88 4.28 11.13 5.18
CA LEU A 88 4.99 11.61 6.36
C LEU A 88 5.72 10.47 7.10
N THR A 89 5.06 9.32 7.27
CA THR A 89 5.66 8.12 7.88
C THR A 89 6.90 7.68 7.11
N ILE A 90 6.81 7.60 5.78
CA ILE A 90 7.95 7.24 4.92
C ILE A 90 9.09 8.25 5.08
N ILE A 91 8.81 9.56 5.02
CA ILE A 91 9.83 10.61 5.16
C ILE A 91 10.54 10.49 6.52
N ILE A 92 9.81 10.29 7.60
CA ILE A 92 10.39 10.09 8.93
C ILE A 92 11.29 8.86 8.95
N LEU A 93 10.81 7.72 8.45
CA LEU A 93 11.58 6.47 8.43
C LEU A 93 12.80 6.54 7.50
N LEU A 94 12.69 7.26 6.38
CA LEU A 94 13.84 7.57 5.53
C LEU A 94 14.88 8.45 6.25
N ALA A 95 14.47 9.36 7.11
CA ALA A 95 15.37 10.22 7.86
C ALA A 95 16.11 9.48 9.00
N ILE A 96 15.40 8.59 9.72
CA ILE A 96 15.93 7.89 10.90
C ILE A 96 16.42 6.47 10.63
N GLY A 97 16.34 5.97 9.39
CA GLY A 97 16.49 4.55 9.07
C GLY A 97 17.84 3.96 9.44
N ASP A 98 18.95 4.73 9.44
CA ASP A 98 20.26 4.23 9.92
C ASP A 98 20.19 3.88 11.40
N LYS A 99 19.66 4.80 12.21
CA LYS A 99 19.45 4.58 13.65
C LYS A 99 18.46 3.45 13.93
N LEU A 100 17.43 3.33 13.08
CA LEU A 100 16.44 2.26 13.19
C LEU A 100 17.10 0.90 12.95
N LEU A 101 17.93 0.76 11.91
CA LEU A 101 18.66 -0.45 11.61
C LEU A 101 19.64 -0.82 12.73
N GLU A 102 20.40 0.15 13.23
CA GLU A 102 21.32 -0.04 14.37
C GLU A 102 20.56 -0.49 15.63
N TRP A 103 19.43 0.11 15.92
CA TRP A 103 18.63 -0.22 17.10
C TRP A 103 18.05 -1.63 17.06
N VAL A 104 17.68 -2.10 15.87
CA VAL A 104 17.20 -3.48 15.64
C VAL A 104 18.37 -4.47 15.53
N GLY A 105 19.62 -3.99 15.47
CA GLY A 105 20.81 -4.84 15.33
C GLY A 105 21.08 -5.30 13.91
N ILE A 106 20.55 -4.58 12.91
CA ILE A 106 20.72 -4.87 11.49
C ILE A 106 21.85 -4.00 10.94
N SER A 107 22.71 -4.60 10.09
CA SER A 107 23.79 -3.84 9.46
C SER A 107 23.27 -2.65 8.63
N PRO A 108 23.88 -1.44 8.75
CA PRO A 108 23.57 -0.29 7.91
C PRO A 108 23.71 -0.54 6.40
N PHE A 109 24.38 -1.61 5.99
CA PHE A 109 24.48 -2.04 4.60
C PHE A 109 23.09 -2.24 3.94
N TYR A 110 22.08 -2.63 4.72
CA TYR A 110 20.70 -2.85 4.24
C TYR A 110 19.90 -1.57 4.07
N ARG A 111 20.49 -0.41 4.31
CA ARG A 111 19.84 0.89 4.22
C ARG A 111 19.18 1.15 2.87
N VAL A 112 19.89 0.83 1.78
CA VAL A 112 19.39 1.07 0.42
C VAL A 112 18.14 0.24 0.16
N LEU A 113 18.14 -1.03 0.58
CA LEU A 113 17.01 -1.93 0.43
C LEU A 113 15.82 -1.44 1.25
N LEU A 114 16.02 -1.08 2.52
CA LEU A 114 14.97 -0.51 3.36
C LEU A 114 14.33 0.73 2.73
N ASN A 115 15.13 1.62 2.14
CA ASN A 115 14.61 2.83 1.51
C ASN A 115 13.71 2.51 0.31
N ILE A 116 14.09 1.53 -0.51
CA ILE A 116 13.29 1.07 -1.65
C ILE A 116 11.98 0.45 -1.17
N ASP A 117 12.08 -0.45 -0.20
CA ASP A 117 10.93 -1.15 0.37
C ASP A 117 9.94 -0.19 1.03
N LEU A 118 10.39 0.84 1.73
CA LEU A 118 9.53 1.87 2.32
C LEU A 118 8.69 2.60 1.26
N VAL A 119 9.30 2.96 0.14
CA VAL A 119 8.59 3.62 -0.98
C VAL A 119 7.61 2.64 -1.63
N ALA A 120 8.04 1.41 -1.91
CA ALA A 120 7.21 0.37 -2.51
C ALA A 120 5.98 0.06 -1.66
N VAL A 121 6.17 -0.09 -0.35
CA VAL A 121 5.11 -0.32 0.62
C VAL A 121 4.13 0.86 0.69
N GLY A 122 4.62 2.09 0.59
CA GLY A 122 3.76 3.28 0.52
C GLY A 122 2.84 3.29 -0.70
N VAL A 123 3.36 2.91 -1.87
CA VAL A 123 2.56 2.73 -3.09
C VAL A 123 1.54 1.60 -2.92
N GLN A 124 1.93 0.51 -2.28
CA GLN A 124 1.06 -0.63 -2.01
C GLN A 124 -0.14 -0.27 -1.11
N VAL A 125 0.03 0.61 -0.11
CA VAL A 125 -1.08 1.12 0.71
C VAL A 125 -2.10 1.88 -0.14
N LEU A 126 -1.63 2.73 -1.05
CA LEU A 126 -2.51 3.46 -1.97
C LEU A 126 -3.25 2.50 -2.93
N LEU A 127 -2.56 1.50 -3.46
CA LEU A 127 -3.16 0.47 -4.30
C LEU A 127 -4.28 -0.28 -3.54
N LEU A 128 -4.02 -0.66 -2.29
CA LEU A 128 -4.99 -1.34 -1.44
C LEU A 128 -6.23 -0.47 -1.19
N ALA A 129 -6.04 0.83 -0.94
CA ALA A 129 -7.14 1.78 -0.77
C ALA A 129 -8.00 1.89 -2.05
N VAL A 130 -7.38 1.96 -3.24
CA VAL A 130 -8.09 1.97 -4.53
C VAL A 130 -8.86 0.68 -4.76
N LEU A 131 -8.24 -0.49 -4.52
CA LEU A 131 -8.91 -1.77 -4.68
C LEU A 131 -10.13 -1.90 -3.77
N ASN A 132 -10.03 -1.46 -2.53
CA ASN A 132 -11.16 -1.47 -1.59
C ASN A 132 -12.33 -0.63 -2.11
N LEU A 133 -12.03 0.59 -2.62
CA LEU A 133 -13.05 1.45 -3.21
C LEU A 133 -13.72 0.81 -4.43
N LEU A 134 -12.95 0.17 -5.32
CA LEU A 134 -13.48 -0.53 -6.49
C LEU A 134 -14.41 -1.68 -6.07
N PHE A 135 -14.11 -2.39 -4.98
CA PHE A 135 -14.98 -3.43 -4.45
C PHE A 135 -16.29 -2.86 -3.87
N TYR A 136 -16.27 -1.72 -3.21
CA TYR A 136 -17.50 -1.07 -2.74
C TYR A 136 -18.43 -0.69 -3.89
N PHE A 137 -17.88 -0.26 -5.03
CA PHE A 137 -18.66 0.06 -6.22
C PHE A 137 -18.94 -1.15 -7.13
N ASP A 138 -18.58 -2.36 -6.72
CA ASP A 138 -18.71 -3.60 -7.51
C ASP A 138 -17.98 -3.55 -8.88
N TYR A 139 -16.93 -2.73 -9.01
CA TYR A 139 -16.09 -2.64 -10.21
C TYR A 139 -15.03 -3.76 -10.22
N ARG A 140 -15.51 -5.01 -10.27
CA ARG A 140 -14.66 -6.22 -10.18
C ARG A 140 -13.70 -6.37 -11.35
N LYS A 141 -14.13 -5.96 -12.56
CA LYS A 141 -13.28 -6.05 -13.76
C LYS A 141 -12.11 -5.09 -13.68
N GLU A 142 -12.35 -3.85 -13.25
CA GLU A 142 -11.35 -2.81 -13.05
C GLU A 142 -10.37 -3.20 -11.94
N ALA A 143 -10.86 -3.77 -10.86
CA ALA A 143 -10.02 -4.32 -9.78
C ALA A 143 -9.13 -5.47 -10.30
N LEU A 144 -9.69 -6.39 -11.11
CA LEU A 144 -8.91 -7.46 -11.74
C LEU A 144 -7.82 -6.91 -12.66
N TYR A 145 -8.15 -5.95 -13.53
CA TYR A 145 -7.18 -5.34 -14.44
C TYR A 145 -6.05 -4.64 -13.67
N LEU A 146 -6.38 -3.94 -12.58
CA LEU A 146 -5.40 -3.27 -11.73
C LEU A 146 -4.46 -4.29 -11.06
N CYS A 147 -4.99 -5.39 -10.53
CA CYS A 147 -4.20 -6.48 -9.95
C CYS A 147 -3.31 -7.16 -10.99
N LEU A 148 -3.83 -7.42 -12.20
CA LEU A 148 -3.06 -8.01 -13.30
C LEU A 148 -1.94 -7.08 -13.75
N LEU A 149 -2.23 -5.77 -13.89
CA LEU A 149 -1.23 -4.77 -14.24
C LEU A 149 -0.12 -4.73 -13.18
N PHE A 150 -0.48 -4.72 -11.89
CA PHE A 150 0.48 -4.75 -10.79
C PHE A 150 1.33 -6.01 -10.81
N MET A 151 0.72 -7.18 -11.01
CA MET A 151 1.43 -8.46 -11.11
C MET A 151 2.41 -8.49 -12.30
N VAL A 152 1.96 -8.10 -13.49
CA VAL A 152 2.80 -8.09 -14.69
C VAL A 152 3.94 -7.09 -14.55
N SER A 153 3.68 -5.90 -14.00
CA SER A 153 4.72 -4.90 -13.74
C SER A 153 5.76 -5.42 -12.76
N ASN A 154 5.35 -6.09 -11.70
CA ASN A 154 6.24 -6.68 -10.70
C ASN A 154 7.15 -7.75 -11.32
N ILE A 155 6.58 -8.65 -12.14
CA ILE A 155 7.36 -9.66 -12.87
C ILE A 155 8.35 -8.99 -13.83
N ALA A 156 7.92 -8.00 -14.60
CA ALA A 156 8.76 -7.32 -15.58
C ALA A 156 9.92 -6.56 -14.90
N PHE A 157 9.66 -5.82 -13.83
CA PHE A 157 10.70 -5.10 -13.08
C PHE A 157 11.66 -6.06 -12.36
N THR A 158 11.16 -7.16 -11.82
CA THR A 158 12.01 -8.20 -11.21
C THR A 158 12.93 -8.84 -12.23
N MET A 159 12.43 -9.18 -13.43
CA MET A 159 13.25 -9.71 -14.52
C MET A 159 14.29 -8.68 -14.98
N LEU A 160 13.88 -7.41 -15.11
CA LEU A 160 14.78 -6.33 -15.49
C LEU A 160 15.88 -6.13 -14.47
N SER A 161 15.56 -6.11 -13.18
CA SER A 161 16.56 -5.96 -12.11
C SER A 161 17.55 -7.12 -12.08
N GLN A 162 17.09 -8.35 -12.33
CA GLN A 162 17.96 -9.51 -12.45
C GLN A 162 18.89 -9.45 -13.67
N TYR A 163 18.38 -8.94 -14.80
CA TYR A 163 19.18 -8.75 -16.01
C TYR A 163 20.26 -7.67 -15.84
N LEU A 164 19.95 -6.59 -15.12
CA LEU A 164 20.89 -5.49 -14.86
C LEU A 164 21.99 -5.87 -13.83
N GLY A 165 21.81 -6.96 -13.10
CA GLY A 165 22.83 -7.51 -12.22
C GLY A 165 22.64 -7.19 -10.72
N PRO A 166 23.57 -7.67 -9.85
CA PRO A 166 23.39 -7.66 -8.39
C PRO A 166 23.20 -6.27 -7.76
N ALA A 167 23.74 -5.21 -8.40
CA ALA A 167 23.59 -3.84 -7.91
C ALA A 167 22.13 -3.34 -7.94
N PHE A 168 21.28 -3.98 -8.75
CA PHE A 168 19.86 -3.62 -8.92
C PHE A 168 18.91 -4.60 -8.24
N TYR A 169 19.40 -5.58 -7.50
CA TYR A 169 18.55 -6.50 -6.75
C TYR A 169 17.78 -5.73 -5.66
N GLY A 170 16.46 -5.92 -5.60
CA GLY A 170 15.56 -5.24 -4.68
C GLY A 170 14.79 -4.06 -5.29
N TYR A 171 15.07 -3.71 -6.57
CA TYR A 171 14.32 -2.65 -7.29
C TYR A 171 13.12 -3.18 -8.09
N GLY A 172 12.92 -4.50 -8.11
CA GLY A 172 11.85 -5.14 -8.87
C GLY A 172 10.72 -5.70 -8.04
#